data_c5226e795dfc63603f8f1f4f1cfd8f77
#
_entry.id   c5226e795dfc63603f8f1f4f1cfd8f77
#
_cell.length_a   1.000
_cell.length_b   1.000
_cell.length_c   1.000
_cell.angle_alpha   90.00
_cell.angle_beta   90.00
_cell.angle_gamma   90.00
#
_symmetry.space_group_name_H-M   'P 1'
#
loop_
_entity.id
_entity.type
_entity.pdbx_description
1 polymer ?
#
loop_
_entity_poly.entity_id
_entity_poly.type
_entity_poly.pdbx_seq_one_letter_code
_entity_poly.pdbx_strand_id
1 'polypeptide(L)'
;MKKILVAEDNDSNFILMSYILKKDYTFDRAKNGQEAVDMAATGDYDLVLMDIKMPIMDGIEATIKIRETNKELPIVALTANAFDSDRTTALEAGCNDFLSKPVSSDLCLSTIKRILGE
;
A
#
# COMPACT_ATOMS: atom_id res chain seq x y z
N MET A 1 -10.70 5.00 -14.55
CA MET A 1 -10.55 4.71 -13.12
C MET A 1 -9.10 4.77 -12.71
N LYS A 2 -8.83 5.26 -11.53
CA LYS A 2 -7.48 5.21 -10.99
C LYS A 2 -7.09 3.79 -10.61
N LYS A 3 -5.81 3.49 -10.66
CA LYS A 3 -5.28 2.15 -10.51
C LYS A 3 -4.43 2.04 -9.23
N ILE A 4 -4.76 1.05 -8.41
CA ILE A 4 -4.12 0.84 -7.10
C ILE A 4 -3.25 -0.43 -7.18
N LEU A 5 -2.04 -0.35 -6.67
CA LEU A 5 -1.21 -1.54 -6.45
C LEU A 5 -1.41 -1.99 -5.01
N VAL A 6 -1.85 -3.24 -4.83
CA VAL A 6 -2.06 -3.82 -3.49
C VAL A 6 -0.96 -4.82 -3.24
N ALA A 7 -0.05 -4.49 -2.33
CA ALA A 7 1.02 -5.40 -1.92
C ALA A 7 0.59 -6.11 -0.64
N GLU A 8 0.17 -7.37 -0.77
CA GLU A 8 -0.38 -8.16 0.32
C GLU A 8 -0.15 -9.64 0.04
N ASP A 9 0.58 -10.33 0.92
CA ASP A 9 0.90 -11.75 0.74
C ASP A 9 -0.19 -12.69 1.22
N ASN A 10 -1.07 -12.24 2.10
CA ASN A 10 -2.15 -13.06 2.65
C ASN A 10 -3.38 -12.98 1.74
N ASP A 11 -3.84 -14.14 1.26
CA ASP A 11 -4.96 -14.20 0.32
C ASP A 11 -6.25 -13.63 0.91
N SER A 12 -6.55 -13.92 2.17
CA SER A 12 -7.77 -13.42 2.82
C SER A 12 -7.75 -11.90 2.93
N ASN A 13 -6.62 -11.32 3.30
CA ASN A 13 -6.49 -9.87 3.39
C ASN A 13 -6.59 -9.22 2.02
N PHE A 14 -6.01 -9.84 0.99
CA PHE A 14 -6.11 -9.32 -0.36
C PHE A 14 -7.57 -9.35 -0.86
N ILE A 15 -8.29 -10.43 -0.58
CA ILE A 15 -9.71 -10.53 -0.96
C ILE A 15 -10.51 -9.41 -0.29
N LEU A 16 -10.26 -9.15 0.99
CA LEU A 16 -10.91 -8.04 1.69
C LEU A 16 -10.63 -6.70 0.99
N MET A 17 -9.37 -6.44 0.66
CA MET A 17 -8.98 -5.20 -0.02
C MET A 17 -9.66 -5.10 -1.39
N SER A 18 -9.76 -6.20 -2.11
CA SER A 18 -10.41 -6.20 -3.44
C SER A 18 -11.88 -5.82 -3.33
N TYR A 19 -12.60 -6.29 -2.32
CA TYR A 19 -13.98 -5.89 -2.10
C TYR A 19 -14.10 -4.40 -1.79
N ILE A 20 -13.16 -3.86 -1.03
CA ILE A 20 -13.17 -2.44 -0.70
C ILE A 20 -12.96 -1.58 -1.95
N LEU A 21 -12.06 -2.01 -2.84
CA LEU A 21 -11.61 -1.19 -3.97
C LEU A 21 -12.46 -1.32 -5.25
N LYS A 22 -13.08 -2.47 -5.45
CA LYS A 22 -13.59 -2.85 -6.79
C LYS A 22 -14.62 -1.91 -7.41
N LYS A 23 -15.35 -1.13 -6.62
CA LYS A 23 -16.36 -0.21 -7.15
C LYS A 23 -15.76 1.06 -7.72
N ASP A 24 -14.67 1.53 -7.12
CA ASP A 24 -14.12 2.85 -7.42
C ASP A 24 -12.78 2.80 -8.13
N TYR A 25 -12.09 1.67 -8.09
CA TYR A 25 -10.71 1.55 -8.59
C TYR A 25 -10.48 0.24 -9.33
N THR A 26 -9.52 0.26 -10.25
CA THR A 26 -8.90 -0.97 -10.73
C THR A 26 -7.67 -1.24 -9.86
N PHE A 27 -7.23 -2.49 -9.79
CA PHE A 27 -6.10 -2.83 -8.93
C PHE A 27 -5.38 -4.08 -9.43
N ASP A 28 -4.09 -4.16 -9.08
CA ASP A 28 -3.26 -5.35 -9.28
C ASP A 28 -2.68 -5.75 -7.94
N ARG A 29 -2.18 -6.98 -7.87
CA ARG A 29 -1.62 -7.54 -6.64
C ARG A 29 -0.12 -7.81 -6.77
N ALA A 30 0.65 -7.40 -5.76
CA ALA A 30 2.00 -7.86 -5.50
C ALA A 30 1.97 -8.77 -4.28
N LYS A 31 2.65 -9.90 -4.32
CA LYS A 31 2.61 -10.89 -3.23
C LYS A 31 3.77 -10.76 -2.25
N ASN A 32 4.72 -9.91 -2.54
CA ASN A 32 5.85 -9.62 -1.67
C ASN A 32 6.42 -8.25 -2.05
N GLY A 33 7.37 -7.79 -1.25
CA GLY A 33 7.96 -6.47 -1.47
C GLY A 33 8.74 -6.35 -2.77
N GLN A 34 9.40 -7.42 -3.19
CA GLN A 34 10.16 -7.39 -4.44
C GLN A 34 9.22 -7.21 -5.63
N GLU A 35 8.10 -7.95 -5.65
CA GLU A 35 7.09 -7.77 -6.69
C GLU A 35 6.54 -6.35 -6.68
N ALA A 36 6.32 -5.78 -5.49
CA ALA A 36 5.82 -4.42 -5.37
C ALA A 36 6.78 -3.41 -5.98
N VAL A 37 8.07 -3.56 -5.71
CA VAL A 37 9.10 -2.68 -6.31
C VAL A 37 9.10 -2.80 -7.83
N ASP A 38 9.12 -4.03 -8.33
CA ASP A 38 9.17 -4.29 -9.77
C ASP A 38 7.92 -3.74 -10.49
N MET A 39 6.74 -3.98 -9.92
CA MET A 39 5.49 -3.52 -10.51
C MET A 39 5.37 -2.00 -10.45
N ALA A 40 5.77 -1.39 -9.35
CA ALA A 40 5.74 0.07 -9.23
C ALA A 40 6.66 0.74 -10.25
N ALA A 41 7.77 0.09 -10.59
CA ALA A 41 8.73 0.64 -11.56
C ALA A 41 8.21 0.60 -12.99
N THR A 42 7.37 -0.37 -13.34
CA THR A 42 6.92 -0.59 -14.71
C THR A 42 5.46 -0.30 -14.96
N GLY A 43 4.65 -0.14 -13.89
CA GLY A 43 3.22 0.09 -13.98
C GLY A 43 2.86 1.55 -13.77
N ASP A 44 1.67 1.91 -14.22
CA ASP A 44 1.13 3.25 -14.04
C ASP A 44 0.13 3.24 -12.88
N TYR A 45 0.64 3.13 -11.66
CA TYR A 45 -0.21 3.12 -10.48
C TYR A 45 -0.38 4.52 -9.92
N ASP A 46 -1.58 4.79 -9.43
CA ASP A 46 -1.89 6.08 -8.81
C ASP A 46 -1.62 6.07 -7.30
N LEU A 47 -1.58 4.89 -6.70
CA LEU A 47 -1.35 4.73 -5.27
C LEU A 47 -0.97 3.28 -4.97
N VAL A 48 -0.18 3.07 -3.93
CA VAL A 48 0.18 1.74 -3.42
C VAL A 48 -0.37 1.55 -2.02
N LEU A 49 -1.07 0.43 -1.80
CA LEU A 49 -1.40 -0.04 -0.46
C LEU A 49 -0.35 -1.11 -0.11
N MET A 50 0.51 -0.81 0.85
CA MET A 50 1.70 -1.60 1.12
C MET A 50 1.64 -2.26 2.50
N ASP A 51 1.43 -3.58 2.54
CA ASP A 51 1.56 -4.31 3.79
C ASP A 51 3.02 -4.25 4.24
N ILE A 52 3.23 -3.99 5.52
CA ILE A 52 4.58 -3.90 6.07
C ILE A 52 5.21 -5.28 6.17
N LYS A 53 4.45 -6.29 6.61
CA LYS A 53 5.01 -7.62 6.85
C LYS A 53 4.73 -8.56 5.68
N MET A 54 5.75 -8.78 4.89
CA MET A 54 5.69 -9.68 3.73
C MET A 54 6.98 -10.48 3.63
N PRO A 55 6.95 -11.67 3.01
CA PRO A 55 8.17 -12.46 2.79
C PRO A 55 9.06 -11.86 1.71
N ILE A 56 10.27 -12.32 1.63
CA ILE A 56 11.29 -11.96 0.64
C ILE A 56 11.80 -10.54 0.87
N MET A 57 10.90 -9.56 0.82
CA MET A 57 11.20 -8.16 1.10
C MET A 57 9.97 -7.56 1.76
N ASP A 58 10.11 -6.98 2.94
CA ASP A 58 8.98 -6.38 3.65
C ASP A 58 8.59 -5.04 3.02
N GLY A 59 7.46 -4.49 3.47
CA GLY A 59 6.93 -3.25 2.91
C GLY A 59 7.76 -2.02 3.21
N ILE A 60 8.51 -2.01 4.30
CA ILE A 60 9.41 -0.90 4.63
C ILE A 60 10.56 -0.84 3.63
N GLU A 61 11.22 -1.97 3.43
CA GLU A 61 12.32 -2.04 2.46
C GLU A 61 11.83 -1.73 1.04
N ALA A 62 10.65 -2.27 0.68
CA ALA A 62 10.05 -1.99 -0.62
C ALA A 62 9.79 -0.50 -0.81
N THR A 63 9.26 0.16 0.22
CA THR A 63 9.02 1.60 0.16
C THR A 63 10.31 2.38 -0.04
N ILE A 64 11.36 2.03 0.69
CA ILE A 64 12.67 2.68 0.54
C ILE A 64 13.18 2.54 -0.89
N LYS A 65 13.07 1.33 -1.45
CA LYS A 65 13.53 1.09 -2.82
C LYS A 65 12.69 1.84 -3.86
N ILE A 66 11.38 1.87 -3.69
CA ILE A 66 10.51 2.64 -4.58
C ILE A 66 10.89 4.12 -4.54
N ARG A 67 11.18 4.65 -3.36
CA ARG A 67 11.54 6.06 -3.19
C ARG A 67 12.88 6.44 -3.82
N GLU A 68 13.74 5.48 -4.11
CA GLU A 68 14.98 5.76 -4.82
C GLU A 68 14.73 6.25 -6.25
N THR A 69 13.64 5.81 -6.87
CA THR A 69 13.32 6.16 -8.25
C THR A 69 12.02 6.93 -8.42
N ASN A 70 11.14 6.92 -7.42
CA ASN A 70 9.85 7.60 -7.52
C ASN A 70 9.48 8.19 -6.16
N LYS A 71 9.61 9.51 -6.03
CA LYS A 71 9.33 10.20 -4.78
C LYS A 71 7.89 10.68 -4.68
N GLU A 72 7.11 10.56 -5.76
CA GLU A 72 5.77 11.14 -5.82
C GLU A 72 4.64 10.12 -5.74
N LEU A 73 4.89 8.85 -6.03
CA LEU A 73 3.87 7.81 -5.96
C LEU A 73 3.36 7.70 -4.52
N PRO A 74 2.05 7.94 -4.29
CA PRO A 74 1.53 7.79 -2.92
C PRO A 74 1.61 6.34 -2.43
N ILE A 75 2.08 6.16 -1.21
CA ILE A 75 2.20 4.85 -0.57
C ILE A 75 1.52 4.93 0.79
N VAL A 76 0.54 4.05 1.02
CA VAL A 76 -0.16 3.92 2.29
C VAL A 76 0.22 2.59 2.91
N ALA A 77 0.82 2.63 4.08
CA ALA A 77 1.24 1.42 4.79
C ALA A 77 0.06 0.74 5.47
N LEU A 78 0.04 -0.59 5.44
CA LEU A 78 -0.94 -1.39 6.17
C LEU A 78 -0.23 -2.03 7.36
N THR A 79 -0.59 -1.64 8.57
CA THR A 79 0.12 -2.06 9.78
C THR A 79 -0.77 -2.90 10.68
N ALA A 80 -0.17 -3.85 11.41
CA ALA A 80 -0.89 -4.61 12.42
C ALA A 80 -1.06 -3.79 13.71
N ASN A 81 -0.24 -2.78 13.92
CA ASN A 81 -0.26 -1.98 15.13
C ASN A 81 0.07 -0.52 14.83
N ALA A 82 -0.93 0.36 14.97
CA ALA A 82 -0.80 1.78 14.65
C ALA A 82 -0.15 2.61 15.76
N PHE A 83 0.15 1.99 16.91
CA PHE A 83 0.61 2.75 18.08
C PHE A 83 2.11 2.67 18.31
N ASP A 84 2.83 1.91 17.52
CA ASP A 84 4.22 1.65 17.82
C ASP A 84 5.16 2.07 16.69
N SER A 85 6.37 1.50 16.73
CA SER A 85 7.44 1.80 15.82
C SER A 85 7.11 1.53 14.34
N ASP A 86 6.14 0.66 14.05
CA ASP A 86 5.77 0.37 12.65
C ASP A 86 5.24 1.62 11.95
N ARG A 87 4.42 2.40 12.64
CA ARG A 87 3.90 3.66 12.10
C ARG A 87 5.03 4.63 11.79
N THR A 88 5.89 4.87 12.77
CA THR A 88 7.01 5.78 12.64
C THR A 88 7.97 5.32 11.54
N THR A 89 8.29 4.02 11.54
CA THR A 89 9.19 3.44 10.55
C THR A 89 8.62 3.57 9.14
N ALA A 90 7.31 3.36 8.97
CA ALA A 90 6.67 3.50 7.66
C ALA A 90 6.76 4.93 7.15
N LEU A 91 6.46 5.90 7.99
CA LEU A 91 6.53 7.30 7.60
C LEU A 91 7.96 7.74 7.28
N GLU A 92 8.94 7.30 8.08
CA GLU A 92 10.34 7.60 7.83
C GLU A 92 10.84 6.96 6.54
N ALA A 93 10.32 5.78 6.17
CA ALA A 93 10.69 5.11 4.92
C ALA A 93 10.15 5.83 3.70
N GLY A 94 9.14 6.66 3.86
CA GLY A 94 8.57 7.45 2.77
C GLY A 94 7.10 7.20 2.50
N CYS A 95 6.39 6.49 3.38
CA CYS A 95 4.94 6.32 3.25
C CYS A 95 4.23 7.64 3.50
N ASN A 96 3.14 7.87 2.78
CA ASN A 96 2.36 9.10 2.93
C ASN A 96 1.38 9.00 4.09
N ASP A 97 0.93 7.79 4.41
CA ASP A 97 -0.02 7.54 5.49
C ASP A 97 0.02 6.07 5.87
N PHE A 98 -0.80 5.68 6.82
CA PHE A 98 -0.89 4.30 7.26
C PHE A 98 -2.32 3.97 7.66
N LEU A 99 -2.66 2.67 7.60
CA LEU A 99 -3.95 2.15 8.04
C LEU A 99 -3.70 0.93 8.92
N SER A 100 -4.45 0.82 10.02
CA SER A 100 -4.33 -0.34 10.93
C SER A 100 -5.18 -1.50 10.43
N LYS A 101 -4.69 -2.71 10.60
CA LYS A 101 -5.49 -3.91 10.35
C LYS A 101 -6.30 -4.26 11.59
N PRO A 102 -7.51 -4.76 11.43
CA PRO A 102 -8.24 -4.98 10.19
C PRO A 102 -8.67 -3.64 9.57
N VAL A 103 -8.53 -3.54 8.25
CA VAL A 103 -8.76 -2.27 7.56
C VAL A 103 -10.25 -1.99 7.43
N SER A 104 -10.68 -0.82 7.90
CA SER A 104 -12.03 -0.33 7.74
C SER A 104 -12.24 0.13 6.29
N SER A 105 -13.31 -0.31 5.63
CA SER A 105 -13.58 0.09 4.25
C SER A 105 -13.78 1.61 4.14
N ASP A 106 -14.51 2.19 5.08
CA ASP A 106 -14.76 3.63 5.07
C ASP A 106 -13.47 4.43 5.22
N LEU A 107 -12.62 4.04 6.17
CA LEU A 107 -11.36 4.75 6.40
C LEU A 107 -10.40 4.56 5.24
N CYS A 108 -10.34 3.34 4.68
CA CYS A 108 -9.48 3.06 3.54
C CYS A 108 -9.87 3.94 2.34
N LEU A 109 -11.15 3.94 1.99
CA LEU A 109 -11.62 4.72 0.84
C LEU A 109 -11.45 6.22 1.07
N SER A 110 -11.74 6.71 2.27
CA SER A 110 -11.58 8.14 2.55
C SER A 110 -10.10 8.55 2.49
N THR A 111 -9.21 7.71 2.97
CA THR A 111 -7.77 7.98 2.91
C THR A 111 -7.28 8.03 1.46
N ILE A 112 -7.68 7.06 0.65
CA ILE A 112 -7.30 7.03 -0.76
C ILE A 112 -7.83 8.26 -1.50
N LYS A 113 -9.10 8.59 -1.30
CA LYS A 113 -9.72 9.74 -1.97
C LYS A 113 -9.05 11.04 -1.57
N ARG A 114 -8.73 11.20 -0.30
CA ARG A 114 -8.04 12.40 0.19
C ARG A 114 -6.68 12.54 -0.48
N ILE A 115 -5.91 11.47 -0.51
CA ILE A 115 -4.55 11.50 -1.08
C ILE A 115 -4.59 11.75 -2.59
N LEU A 116 -5.57 11.15 -3.29
CA LEU A 116 -5.70 11.32 -4.74
C LEU A 116 -6.42 12.61 -5.14
N GLY A 117 -6.91 13.38 -4.19
CA GLY A 117 -7.59 14.64 -4.48
C GLY A 117 -9.00 14.46 -5.03
N GLU A 118 -9.64 13.38 -4.63
CA GLU A 118 -11.02 13.07 -5.09
C GLU A 118 -12.08 13.48 -4.08
#